data_0d4c6aca51033a9607bcd8997cee3bef
#
_entry.id   0d4c6aca51033a9607bcd8997cee3bef
#
_cell.length_a   1.000
_cell.length_b   1.000
_cell.length_c   1.000
_cell.angle_alpha   90.00
_cell.angle_beta   90.00
_cell.angle_gamma   90.00
#
_symmetry.space_group_name_H-M   'P 1'
#
loop_
_entity.id
_entity.type
_entity.pdbx_description
1 polymer ?
#
loop_
_entity_poly.entity_id
_entity_poly.type
_entity_poly.pdbx_seq_one_letter_code
_entity_poly.pdbx_strand_id
1 'polypeptide(L)'
;MSAKWRMVLWFTLMMLLLAAITLTFVLVMNGSVISNPSGQLVKVTEKCADGVEFDHGDFEWEDMPTYRRSVYITYYDSDGDRMRGAMPFADDLDLPLEAGNVRAFEDSTGADWLVYDEYVDIMDVGVWVRGIISSEESSGPGRVILPLTWSLLPVLVLASLGGGWLIARDSFLPLERITEAAGKISDGDDLSARLNLHRGPREMRRLAHTFDGMFARLESSFQSKKQFTADASHELRTPVAVILAECERAKRKAQTREDFLASIDVIEQQGNKMSELISQLLSLTRIQQGTERYPLRRADLSTFVDACCDEFTPSDERGCTLETNIEPDIPADFNPNLLSRAVFNYLQNAYKYGRENGHILVSLFREENKIILSVKDDGEGIPKELQEKIWQRFWQRDSSRSEGGAGLGLSLVREIASVHKARATVISEPGQGSDFRLILPAVKDNEKKKEEK
;
A
#
# COMPACT_ATOMS: atom_id res chain seq x y z
N MET A 1 -0.01 23.70 8.62
CA MET A 1 -0.30 22.69 9.67
C MET A 1 -0.25 21.30 9.04
N SER A 2 0.64 20.41 9.52
CA SER A 2 0.80 19.08 8.95
C SER A 2 -0.47 18.22 9.13
N ALA A 3 -0.70 17.24 8.24
CA ALA A 3 -1.85 16.33 8.31
C ALA A 3 -1.93 15.63 9.68
N LYS A 4 -0.79 15.32 10.29
CA LYS A 4 -0.62 14.78 11.64
C LYS A 4 -1.31 15.66 12.70
N TRP A 5 -1.02 16.96 12.71
CA TRP A 5 -1.62 17.88 13.67
C TRP A 5 -3.12 18.12 13.41
N ARG A 6 -3.56 18.09 12.16
CA ARG A 6 -5.00 18.17 11.83
C ARG A 6 -5.77 16.97 12.38
N MET A 7 -5.21 15.76 12.28
CA MET A 7 -5.83 14.53 12.78
C MET A 7 -5.91 14.53 14.32
N VAL A 8 -4.82 14.92 15.00
CA VAL A 8 -4.83 15.07 16.48
C VAL A 8 -5.89 16.09 16.91
N LEU A 9 -5.96 17.22 16.24
CA LEU A 9 -6.91 18.28 16.53
C LEU A 9 -8.37 17.83 16.32
N TRP A 10 -8.66 17.12 15.24
CA TRP A 10 -9.99 16.55 14.98
C TRP A 10 -10.38 15.51 16.04
N PHE A 11 -9.46 14.63 16.42
CA PHE A 11 -9.71 13.63 17.45
C PHE A 11 -9.97 14.28 18.81
N THR A 12 -9.17 15.28 19.17
CA THR A 12 -9.34 16.05 20.42
C THR A 12 -10.66 16.81 20.41
N LEU A 13 -11.02 17.46 19.31
CA LEU A 13 -12.29 18.20 19.17
C LEU A 13 -13.50 17.24 19.32
N MET A 14 -13.44 16.07 18.70
CA MET A 14 -14.51 15.07 18.81
C MET A 14 -14.67 14.55 20.25
N MET A 15 -13.56 14.34 20.97
CA MET A 15 -13.59 13.94 22.37
C MET A 15 -14.11 15.04 23.29
N LEU A 16 -13.75 16.30 23.02
CA LEU A 16 -14.29 17.44 23.75
C LEU A 16 -15.79 17.61 23.52
N LEU A 17 -16.26 17.39 22.30
CA LEU A 17 -17.69 17.42 21.98
C LEU A 17 -18.45 16.31 22.73
N LEU A 18 -17.91 15.11 22.76
CA LEU A 18 -18.49 13.98 23.49
C LEU A 18 -18.55 14.28 25.01
N ALA A 19 -17.46 14.83 25.56
CA ALA A 19 -17.42 15.25 26.97
C ALA A 19 -18.41 16.37 27.26
N ALA A 20 -18.60 17.33 26.36
CA ALA A 20 -19.60 18.39 26.51
C ALA A 20 -21.04 17.83 26.47
N ILE A 21 -21.33 16.88 25.58
CA ILE A 21 -22.64 16.23 25.49
C ILE A 21 -22.93 15.44 26.79
N THR A 22 -21.96 14.66 27.28
CA THR A 22 -22.12 13.89 28.52
C THR A 22 -22.30 14.80 29.72
N LEU A 23 -21.55 15.90 29.82
CA LEU A 23 -21.70 16.89 30.87
C LEU A 23 -23.09 17.56 30.82
N THR A 24 -23.53 17.96 29.62
CA THR A 24 -24.86 18.57 29.43
C THR A 24 -25.96 17.59 29.83
N PHE A 25 -25.85 16.33 29.43
CA PHE A 25 -26.78 15.27 29.82
C PHE A 25 -26.86 15.09 31.36
N VAL A 26 -25.69 15.03 32.02
CA VAL A 26 -25.60 14.93 33.48
C VAL A 26 -26.24 16.15 34.17
N LEU A 27 -25.97 17.36 33.65
CA LEU A 27 -26.56 18.60 34.20
C LEU A 27 -28.08 18.65 34.01
N VAL A 28 -28.60 18.24 32.86
CA VAL A 28 -30.04 18.20 32.58
C VAL A 28 -30.71 17.15 33.44
N MET A 29 -30.15 15.95 33.56
CA MET A 29 -30.67 14.89 34.41
C MET A 29 -30.66 15.31 35.90
N ASN A 30 -29.60 15.97 36.35
CA ASN A 30 -29.48 16.47 37.69
C ASN A 30 -30.44 17.64 37.95
N GLY A 31 -30.64 18.55 36.99
CA GLY A 31 -31.60 19.65 37.08
C GLY A 31 -33.07 19.21 37.09
N SER A 32 -33.39 18.09 36.44
CA SER A 32 -34.74 17.51 36.48
C SER A 32 -35.05 16.75 37.80
N VAL A 33 -34.01 16.42 38.57
CA VAL A 33 -34.11 15.73 39.88
C VAL A 33 -34.02 16.72 41.06
N ILE A 34 -33.63 17.99 40.85
CA ILE A 34 -33.73 19.02 41.90
C ILE A 34 -35.20 19.32 42.06
N SER A 35 -35.88 18.47 42.82
CA SER A 35 -37.15 18.81 43.46
C SER A 35 -36.87 19.99 44.38
N ASN A 36 -37.51 21.13 44.15
CA ASN A 36 -37.47 22.25 45.09
C ASN A 36 -38.24 21.80 46.37
N PRO A 37 -37.53 21.43 47.48
CA PRO A 37 -38.18 20.85 48.65
C PRO A 37 -39.16 21.82 49.25
N SER A 38 -38.86 23.12 49.23
CA SER A 38 -39.74 24.16 49.65
C SER A 38 -41.06 24.21 48.88
N GLY A 39 -40.95 24.13 47.51
CA GLY A 39 -42.15 24.11 46.67
C GLY A 39 -42.96 22.82 46.77
N GLN A 40 -42.30 21.68 47.06
CA GLN A 40 -42.96 20.41 47.26
C GLN A 40 -43.69 20.42 48.67
N LEU A 41 -42.98 20.91 49.65
CA LEU A 41 -43.52 21.07 51.02
C LEU A 41 -44.80 21.90 51.02
N VAL A 42 -44.74 23.13 50.47
CA VAL A 42 -45.92 24.03 50.40
C VAL A 42 -47.03 23.34 49.61
N LYS A 43 -46.81 22.82 48.45
CA LYS A 43 -47.82 22.23 47.56
C LYS A 43 -48.52 20.99 48.20
N VAL A 44 -47.77 20.19 48.97
CA VAL A 44 -48.29 18.99 49.57
C VAL A 44 -49.07 19.39 50.82
N THR A 45 -48.59 20.34 51.67
CA THR A 45 -49.23 20.83 52.86
C THR A 45 -50.55 21.57 52.54
N GLU A 46 -50.56 22.52 51.59
CA GLU A 46 -51.74 23.18 51.08
C GLU A 46 -52.83 22.19 50.65
N LYS A 47 -52.36 21.16 49.78
CA LYS A 47 -53.30 20.15 49.32
C LYS A 47 -53.87 19.28 50.45
N CYS A 48 -53.14 19.05 51.54
CA CYS A 48 -53.64 18.36 52.72
C CYS A 48 -54.53 19.27 53.60
N ALA A 49 -54.26 20.55 53.57
CA ALA A 49 -55.07 21.58 54.20
C ALA A 49 -56.46 21.72 53.52
N ASP A 50 -56.48 21.79 52.19
CA ASP A 50 -57.71 21.82 51.40
C ASP A 50 -58.53 20.54 51.50
N GLY A 51 -57.93 19.43 51.88
CA GLY A 51 -58.61 18.14 52.09
C GLY A 51 -59.04 17.85 53.50
N VAL A 52 -59.02 18.82 54.41
CA VAL A 52 -59.55 18.66 55.73
C VAL A 52 -61.06 18.76 55.67
N GLU A 53 -61.77 17.69 56.05
CA GLU A 53 -63.21 17.64 56.04
C GLU A 53 -63.70 17.44 57.48
N PHE A 54 -64.73 18.24 57.82
CA PHE A 54 -65.37 18.20 59.13
C PHE A 54 -66.86 17.96 58.96
N ASP A 55 -67.38 16.82 59.42
CA ASP A 55 -68.77 16.45 59.24
C ASP A 55 -69.35 15.89 60.59
N HIS A 56 -70.58 16.21 60.83
CA HIS A 56 -71.33 15.77 62.04
C HIS A 56 -70.65 15.99 63.42
N GLY A 57 -69.74 16.96 63.49
CA GLY A 57 -69.08 17.33 64.75
C GLY A 57 -67.74 16.62 65.00
N ASP A 58 -67.21 15.89 64.08
CA ASP A 58 -65.89 15.25 64.15
C ASP A 58 -65.15 15.35 62.82
N PHE A 59 -63.81 15.15 62.79
CA PHE A 59 -62.99 15.18 61.60
C PHE A 59 -62.99 13.82 60.90
N GLU A 60 -63.13 13.80 59.58
CA GLU A 60 -62.96 12.55 58.76
C GLU A 60 -61.54 12.19 58.65
N TRP A 61 -60.99 11.50 59.65
CA TRP A 61 -59.54 11.14 59.70
C TRP A 61 -59.08 10.11 58.68
N GLU A 62 -60.00 9.34 58.05
CA GLU A 62 -59.60 8.28 57.06
C GLU A 62 -58.96 8.85 55.84
N ASP A 63 -59.36 10.02 55.36
CA ASP A 63 -58.87 10.69 54.17
C ASP A 63 -57.71 11.70 54.41
N MET A 64 -57.29 11.87 55.67
CA MET A 64 -56.24 12.79 56.10
C MET A 64 -54.89 12.09 56.20
N PRO A 65 -53.96 12.20 55.14
CA PRO A 65 -52.67 11.53 55.13
C PRO A 65 -51.70 12.17 56.12
N THR A 66 -51.03 11.33 56.92
CA THR A 66 -49.97 11.77 57.85
C THR A 66 -48.58 11.72 57.22
N TYR A 67 -48.45 11.15 55.99
CA TYR A 67 -47.22 11.11 55.18
C TYR A 67 -47.57 11.07 53.71
N ARG A 68 -47.06 12.02 52.96
CA ARG A 68 -47.29 12.06 51.49
C ARG A 68 -46.12 12.68 50.79
N ARG A 69 -45.54 11.98 49.73
CA ARG A 69 -44.44 12.48 48.92
C ARG A 69 -43.27 13.02 49.77
N SER A 70 -42.74 12.24 50.68
CA SER A 70 -41.67 12.60 51.63
C SER A 70 -41.94 13.79 52.53
N VAL A 71 -43.18 14.24 52.61
CA VAL A 71 -43.64 15.27 53.56
C VAL A 71 -44.41 14.57 54.70
N TYR A 72 -43.98 14.80 55.90
CA TYR A 72 -44.69 14.41 57.12
C TYR A 72 -45.74 15.46 57.43
N ILE A 73 -46.97 15.06 57.67
CA ILE A 73 -48.10 15.96 57.93
C ILE A 73 -48.61 15.74 59.37
N THR A 74 -48.76 16.83 60.06
CA THR A 74 -49.32 16.84 61.44
C THR A 74 -50.40 17.88 61.48
N TYR A 75 -51.53 17.52 62.10
CA TYR A 75 -52.73 18.36 62.32
C TYR A 75 -52.79 18.76 63.77
N TYR A 76 -53.04 20.06 63.99
CA TYR A 76 -53.22 20.64 65.33
C TYR A 76 -54.56 21.38 65.38
N ASP A 77 -55.13 21.48 66.58
CA ASP A 77 -56.32 22.30 66.81
C ASP A 77 -56.00 23.81 66.87
N SER A 78 -57.03 24.63 67.14
CA SER A 78 -56.88 26.08 67.23
C SER A 78 -55.99 26.52 68.42
N ASP A 79 -55.87 25.72 69.44
CA ASP A 79 -55.08 26.00 70.65
C ASP A 79 -53.64 25.51 70.49
N GLY A 80 -53.34 24.79 69.40
CA GLY A 80 -52.02 24.26 69.08
C GLY A 80 -51.75 22.88 69.65
N ASP A 81 -52.81 22.19 70.13
CA ASP A 81 -52.67 20.83 70.61
C ASP A 81 -52.69 19.84 69.40
N ARG A 82 -51.80 18.85 69.44
CA ARG A 82 -51.64 17.88 68.35
C ARG A 82 -52.82 16.91 68.32
N MET A 83 -53.58 16.93 67.25
CA MET A 83 -54.70 16.01 67.02
C MET A 83 -54.25 14.70 66.33
N ARG A 84 -53.54 14.81 65.21
CA ARG A 84 -53.09 13.64 64.42
C ARG A 84 -51.85 13.98 63.65
N GLY A 85 -51.01 13.01 63.35
CA GLY A 85 -49.90 13.20 62.41
C GLY A 85 -48.69 12.34 62.74
N ALA A 86 -47.73 12.39 61.88
CA ALA A 86 -46.44 11.74 62.01
C ALA A 86 -45.32 12.81 61.99
N MET A 87 -44.41 12.70 62.95
CA MET A 87 -43.21 13.50 63.02
C MET A 87 -42.02 12.60 62.72
N PRO A 88 -41.02 13.09 61.99
CA PRO A 88 -39.81 12.31 61.62
C PRO A 88 -38.84 12.14 62.79
N PHE A 89 -39.00 12.84 63.90
CA PHE A 89 -38.16 12.84 65.11
C PHE A 89 -38.99 12.60 66.38
N ALA A 90 -38.29 12.14 67.38
CA ALA A 90 -38.97 11.68 68.65
C ALA A 90 -39.47 12.81 69.55
N ASP A 91 -38.90 13.99 69.51
CA ASP A 91 -39.22 15.12 70.32
C ASP A 91 -40.27 16.00 69.63
N ASP A 92 -41.24 16.54 70.36
CA ASP A 92 -42.20 17.53 69.88
C ASP A 92 -41.44 18.78 69.44
N LEU A 93 -41.77 19.28 68.23
CA LEU A 93 -41.17 20.45 67.69
C LEU A 93 -41.59 21.70 68.41
N ASP A 94 -40.74 22.29 69.24
CA ASP A 94 -40.96 23.55 69.95
C ASP A 94 -40.88 24.77 69.03
N LEU A 95 -41.62 24.71 67.90
CA LEU A 95 -41.72 25.78 66.87
C LEU A 95 -43.18 26.28 66.87
N PRO A 96 -43.37 27.59 67.05
CA PRO A 96 -44.73 28.16 67.02
C PRO A 96 -45.40 27.91 65.68
N LEU A 97 -46.69 27.70 65.63
CA LEU A 97 -47.48 27.59 64.40
C LEU A 97 -47.56 28.97 63.72
N GLU A 98 -47.15 29.09 62.48
CA GLU A 98 -47.13 30.35 61.75
C GLU A 98 -47.37 30.08 60.22
N ALA A 99 -48.55 30.54 59.79
CA ALA A 99 -48.96 30.28 58.39
C ALA A 99 -48.17 31.06 57.33
N GLY A 100 -48.01 30.43 56.21
CA GLY A 100 -47.55 31.08 54.92
C GLY A 100 -46.07 31.18 54.71
N ASN A 101 -45.23 30.79 55.67
CA ASN A 101 -43.78 30.87 55.53
C ASN A 101 -43.09 29.52 55.69
N VAL A 102 -42.18 29.18 54.75
CA VAL A 102 -41.28 28.03 54.90
C VAL A 102 -40.12 28.40 55.83
N ARG A 103 -39.98 27.67 56.92
CA ARG A 103 -38.95 27.87 57.94
C ARG A 103 -37.99 26.68 57.97
N ALA A 104 -36.74 26.96 58.13
CA ALA A 104 -35.69 25.92 58.28
C ALA A 104 -35.42 25.76 59.80
N PHE A 105 -35.22 24.53 60.22
CA PHE A 105 -34.75 24.23 61.58
C PHE A 105 -33.85 23.01 61.58
N GLU A 106 -33.05 22.91 62.62
CA GLU A 106 -32.10 21.78 62.80
C GLU A 106 -32.63 20.94 63.96
N ASP A 107 -32.71 19.63 63.74
CA ASP A 107 -33.15 18.74 64.84
C ASP A 107 -32.05 18.45 65.87
N SER A 108 -32.36 17.72 66.95
CA SER A 108 -31.39 17.34 67.98
C SER A 108 -30.27 16.45 67.49
N THR A 109 -30.35 15.89 66.27
CA THR A 109 -29.33 15.07 65.62
C THR A 109 -28.43 15.85 64.63
N GLY A 110 -28.74 17.15 64.43
CA GLY A 110 -28.01 17.99 63.46
C GLY A 110 -28.54 17.86 62.04
N ALA A 111 -29.71 17.28 61.81
CA ALA A 111 -30.31 17.18 60.48
C ALA A 111 -31.14 18.42 60.16
N ASP A 112 -31.01 18.95 58.96
CA ASP A 112 -31.70 20.12 58.43
C ASP A 112 -33.11 19.74 57.93
N TRP A 113 -34.13 20.43 58.45
CA TRP A 113 -35.54 20.23 58.10
C TRP A 113 -36.18 21.55 57.65
N LEU A 114 -37.21 21.44 56.79
CA LEU A 114 -38.05 22.53 56.38
C LEU A 114 -39.43 22.27 56.89
N VAL A 115 -40.07 23.32 57.49
CA VAL A 115 -41.42 23.32 58.00
C VAL A 115 -42.25 24.35 57.30
N TYR A 116 -43.49 24.02 57.01
CA TYR A 116 -44.50 24.94 56.49
C TYR A 116 -45.80 24.66 57.16
N ASP A 117 -46.45 25.72 57.66
CA ASP A 117 -47.72 25.67 58.37
C ASP A 117 -48.80 26.35 57.54
N GLU A 118 -49.98 25.75 57.47
CA GLU A 118 -51.16 26.30 56.81
C GLU A 118 -52.32 26.26 57.84
N TYR A 119 -53.06 27.36 57.90
CA TYR A 119 -54.21 27.45 58.76
C TYR A 119 -55.53 27.40 58.00
N VAL A 120 -56.40 26.50 58.32
CA VAL A 120 -57.69 26.31 57.67
C VAL A 120 -58.81 26.51 58.71
N ASP A 121 -59.75 27.34 58.33
CA ASP A 121 -61.00 27.55 59.20
C ASP A 121 -62.18 26.84 58.52
N ILE A 122 -62.74 25.84 59.16
CA ILE A 122 -63.84 25.03 58.63
C ILE A 122 -65.01 25.10 59.65
N MET A 123 -66.08 25.80 59.27
CA MET A 123 -67.30 25.95 60.09
C MET A 123 -67.01 26.45 61.54
N ASP A 124 -66.20 27.49 61.69
CA ASP A 124 -65.74 28.10 62.94
C ASP A 124 -64.81 27.17 63.78
N VAL A 125 -64.28 26.08 63.19
CA VAL A 125 -63.23 25.22 63.79
C VAL A 125 -61.91 25.40 63.08
N GLY A 126 -60.96 26.00 63.76
CA GLY A 126 -59.64 26.25 63.22
C GLY A 126 -58.71 25.03 63.30
N VAL A 127 -58.06 24.68 62.19
CA VAL A 127 -57.10 23.56 62.14
C VAL A 127 -55.79 24.03 61.54
N TRP A 128 -54.70 23.74 62.20
CA TRP A 128 -53.37 23.94 61.65
C TRP A 128 -52.86 22.65 61.00
N VAL A 129 -52.35 22.76 59.80
CA VAL A 129 -51.73 21.66 59.06
C VAL A 129 -50.25 21.96 58.92
N ARG A 130 -49.41 21.21 59.59
CA ARG A 130 -47.95 21.34 59.53
C ARG A 130 -47.33 20.28 58.62
N GLY A 131 -46.66 20.71 57.60
CA GLY A 131 -45.79 19.86 56.75
C GLY A 131 -44.32 19.95 57.16
N ILE A 132 -43.63 18.84 57.15
CA ILE A 132 -42.20 18.75 57.48
C ILE A 132 -41.52 17.89 56.44
N ILE A 133 -40.41 18.38 55.87
CA ILE A 133 -39.60 17.64 54.91
C ILE A 133 -38.08 17.77 55.19
N SER A 134 -37.33 16.69 55.06
CA SER A 134 -35.85 16.77 55.19
C SER A 134 -35.21 17.59 54.09
N SER A 135 -34.33 18.53 54.44
CA SER A 135 -33.50 19.28 53.50
C SER A 135 -32.43 18.41 52.89
N GLU A 136 -31.96 17.37 53.56
CA GLU A 136 -30.92 16.46 53.07
C GLU A 136 -31.43 15.47 52.03
N GLU A 137 -32.66 14.97 52.10
CA GLU A 137 -33.23 14.09 51.06
C GLU A 137 -33.33 14.76 49.69
N SER A 138 -33.30 16.07 49.64
CA SER A 138 -33.28 16.88 48.43
C SER A 138 -31.87 17.05 47.82
N SER A 139 -30.83 16.66 48.56
CA SER A 139 -29.44 16.70 48.08
C SER A 139 -29.15 15.47 47.22
N GLY A 140 -29.80 15.35 46.05
CA GLY A 140 -29.65 14.22 45.13
C GLY A 140 -28.18 13.94 44.74
N PRO A 141 -27.94 12.92 43.93
CA PRO A 141 -26.60 12.44 43.55
C PRO A 141 -25.70 13.50 42.96
N GLY A 142 -26.18 14.72 42.72
CA GLY A 142 -25.46 15.84 42.15
C GLY A 142 -24.22 16.29 42.93
N ARG A 143 -24.24 16.19 44.26
CA ARG A 143 -23.08 16.56 45.11
C ARG A 143 -21.85 15.67 44.85
N VAL A 144 -22.04 14.41 44.44
CA VAL A 144 -20.95 13.46 44.15
C VAL A 144 -20.58 13.48 42.64
N ILE A 145 -21.60 13.61 41.80
CA ILE A 145 -21.39 13.51 40.31
C ILE A 145 -20.66 14.75 39.77
N LEU A 146 -20.98 15.95 40.25
CA LEU A 146 -20.35 17.18 39.76
C LEU A 146 -18.82 17.20 39.99
N PRO A 147 -18.28 17.02 41.20
CA PRO A 147 -16.84 17.02 41.44
C PRO A 147 -16.12 15.87 40.73
N LEU A 148 -16.77 14.69 40.63
CA LEU A 148 -16.24 13.55 39.90
C LEU A 148 -16.09 13.89 38.39
N THR A 149 -17.10 14.55 37.81
CA THR A 149 -17.07 14.95 36.41
C THR A 149 -15.96 15.98 36.15
N TRP A 150 -15.80 16.97 37.03
CA TRP A 150 -14.72 17.97 36.92
C TRP A 150 -13.32 17.38 37.08
N SER A 151 -13.14 16.33 37.86
CA SER A 151 -11.85 15.65 38.03
C SER A 151 -11.52 14.71 36.83
N LEU A 152 -12.52 14.07 36.24
CA LEU A 152 -12.35 13.11 35.16
C LEU A 152 -12.10 13.80 33.80
N LEU A 153 -12.66 15.00 33.58
CA LEU A 153 -12.57 15.74 32.31
C LEU A 153 -11.15 16.05 31.90
N PRO A 154 -10.24 16.60 32.75
CA PRO A 154 -8.84 16.84 32.35
C PRO A 154 -8.09 15.56 32.06
N VAL A 155 -8.38 14.45 32.75
CA VAL A 155 -7.76 13.15 32.51
C VAL A 155 -8.14 12.63 31.12
N LEU A 156 -9.42 12.73 30.75
CA LEU A 156 -9.89 12.35 29.41
C LEU A 156 -9.28 13.20 28.30
N VAL A 157 -9.13 14.51 28.53
CA VAL A 157 -8.47 15.41 27.55
C VAL A 157 -7.01 15.03 27.38
N LEU A 158 -6.27 14.81 28.44
CA LEU A 158 -4.86 14.40 28.38
C LEU A 158 -4.69 13.02 27.70
N ALA A 159 -5.54 12.06 28.04
CA ALA A 159 -5.55 10.73 27.43
C ALA A 159 -5.85 10.81 25.90
N SER A 160 -6.80 11.66 25.52
CA SER A 160 -7.18 11.92 24.12
C SER A 160 -6.04 12.56 23.34
N LEU A 161 -5.39 13.58 23.90
CA LEU A 161 -4.22 14.23 23.26
C LEU A 161 -3.06 13.25 23.12
N GLY A 162 -2.72 12.51 24.19
CA GLY A 162 -1.65 11.51 24.17
C GLY A 162 -1.92 10.37 23.23
N GLY A 163 -3.12 9.78 23.28
CA GLY A 163 -3.53 8.70 22.38
C GLY A 163 -3.57 9.13 20.93
N GLY A 164 -4.16 10.29 20.63
CA GLY A 164 -4.20 10.87 19.28
C GLY A 164 -2.80 11.14 18.73
N TRP A 165 -1.88 11.65 19.56
CA TRP A 165 -0.49 11.89 19.16
C TRP A 165 0.27 10.60 18.87
N LEU A 166 0.11 9.55 19.70
CA LEU A 166 0.72 8.23 19.49
C LEU A 166 0.23 7.60 18.18
N ILE A 167 -1.08 7.57 17.95
CA ILE A 167 -1.66 7.02 16.72
C ILE A 167 -1.19 7.80 15.48
N ALA A 168 -1.22 9.12 15.56
CA ALA A 168 -0.77 9.97 14.45
C ALA A 168 0.74 9.78 14.17
N ARG A 169 1.57 9.67 15.21
CA ARG A 169 3.00 9.43 15.05
C ARG A 169 3.28 8.12 14.32
N ASP A 170 2.68 7.03 14.79
CA ASP A 170 2.92 5.71 14.20
C ASP A 170 2.36 5.58 12.78
N SER A 171 1.29 6.32 12.45
CA SER A 171 0.68 6.29 11.12
C SER A 171 1.43 7.14 10.08
N PHE A 172 2.00 8.29 10.47
CA PHE A 172 2.62 9.23 9.51
C PHE A 172 4.14 9.12 9.40
N LEU A 173 4.84 8.55 10.39
CA LEU A 173 6.29 8.38 10.33
C LEU A 173 6.75 7.53 9.12
N PRO A 174 6.06 6.43 8.76
CA PRO A 174 6.40 5.68 7.55
C PRO A 174 6.24 6.48 6.26
N LEU A 175 5.25 7.36 6.19
CA LEU A 175 4.99 8.18 5.01
C LEU A 175 6.10 9.23 4.79
N GLU A 176 6.60 9.84 5.87
CA GLU A 176 7.74 10.76 5.80
C GLU A 176 8.98 10.05 5.26
N ARG A 177 9.26 8.82 5.70
CA ARG A 177 10.37 7.99 5.21
C ARG A 177 10.22 7.63 3.73
N ILE A 178 9.01 7.30 3.29
CA ILE A 178 8.73 7.02 1.87
C ILE A 178 9.02 8.26 1.02
N THR A 179 8.58 9.44 1.46
CA THR A 179 8.80 10.70 0.75
C THR A 179 10.29 11.07 0.70
N GLU A 180 11.02 10.88 1.80
CA GLU A 180 12.47 11.13 1.87
C GLU A 180 13.26 10.18 0.95
N ALA A 181 12.95 8.88 0.99
CA ALA A 181 13.58 7.88 0.12
C ALA A 181 13.28 8.15 -1.36
N ALA A 182 12.02 8.50 -1.70
CA ALA A 182 11.63 8.86 -3.05
C ALA A 182 12.36 10.15 -3.51
N GLY A 183 12.57 11.12 -2.62
CA GLY A 183 13.35 12.33 -2.91
C GLY A 183 14.80 12.02 -3.26
N LYS A 184 15.49 11.22 -2.45
CA LYS A 184 16.89 10.80 -2.69
C LYS A 184 17.06 10.05 -4.02
N ILE A 185 16.06 9.22 -4.37
CA ILE A 185 16.06 8.49 -5.64
C ILE A 185 15.81 9.43 -6.82
N SER A 186 14.90 10.41 -6.66
CA SER A 186 14.59 11.41 -7.70
C SER A 186 15.80 12.28 -8.04
N ASP A 187 16.60 12.63 -7.03
CA ASP A 187 17.80 13.44 -7.20
C ASP A 187 18.98 12.63 -7.77
N GLY A 188 18.82 11.31 -7.88
CA GLY A 188 19.83 10.40 -8.44
C GLY A 188 20.97 10.03 -7.50
N ASP A 189 20.89 10.46 -6.24
CA ASP A 189 22.00 10.34 -5.26
C ASP A 189 22.14 8.91 -4.72
N ASP A 190 21.03 8.21 -4.46
CA ASP A 190 21.08 6.86 -3.89
C ASP A 190 19.89 5.99 -4.31
N LEU A 191 20.11 5.18 -5.33
CA LEU A 191 19.12 4.18 -5.81
C LEU A 191 19.06 2.93 -4.93
N SER A 192 20.02 2.75 -4.00
CA SER A 192 20.07 1.60 -3.09
C SER A 192 19.20 1.77 -1.85
N ALA A 193 18.65 2.97 -1.63
CA ALA A 193 17.80 3.26 -0.49
C ALA A 193 16.60 2.30 -0.42
N ARG A 194 16.35 1.75 0.79
CA ARG A 194 15.21 0.86 1.06
C ARG A 194 14.49 1.33 2.32
N LEU A 195 13.18 1.18 2.29
CA LEU A 195 12.33 1.56 3.42
C LEU A 195 12.45 0.59 4.60
N ASN A 196 12.63 -0.70 4.33
CA ASN A 196 12.83 -1.79 5.30
C ASN A 196 11.91 -1.69 6.53
N LEU A 197 10.61 -1.44 6.30
CA LEU A 197 9.65 -1.20 7.35
C LEU A 197 9.21 -2.51 8.00
N HIS A 198 9.82 -2.86 9.14
CA HIS A 198 9.49 -4.08 9.89
C HIS A 198 8.38 -3.89 10.93
N ARG A 199 8.14 -2.64 11.38
CA ARG A 199 7.14 -2.29 12.41
C ARG A 199 6.12 -1.30 11.85
N GLY A 200 4.90 -1.35 12.38
CA GLY A 200 3.78 -0.48 11.95
C GLY A 200 2.58 -1.24 11.40
N PRO A 201 1.51 -0.54 11.00
CA PRO A 201 0.30 -1.12 10.43
C PRO A 201 0.60 -2.03 9.23
N ARG A 202 -0.21 -3.08 9.05
CA ARG A 202 -0.03 -4.09 8.00
C ARG A 202 -0.06 -3.46 6.60
N GLU A 203 -0.90 -2.47 6.40
CA GLU A 203 -1.08 -1.73 5.16
C GLU A 203 0.19 -0.95 4.80
N MET A 204 0.82 -0.29 5.78
CA MET A 204 2.05 0.46 5.60
C MET A 204 3.24 -0.44 5.29
N ARG A 205 3.31 -1.62 5.94
CA ARG A 205 4.36 -2.61 5.63
C ARG A 205 4.21 -3.15 4.20
N ARG A 206 2.97 -3.42 3.76
CA ARG A 206 2.69 -3.86 2.39
C ARG A 206 3.06 -2.78 1.37
N LEU A 207 2.73 -1.53 1.65
CA LEU A 207 3.09 -0.39 0.83
C LEU A 207 4.61 -0.24 0.71
N ALA A 208 5.32 -0.27 1.84
CA ALA A 208 6.78 -0.20 1.87
C ALA A 208 7.44 -1.33 1.06
N HIS A 209 6.96 -2.57 1.20
CA HIS A 209 7.45 -3.71 0.42
C HIS A 209 7.23 -3.52 -1.09
N THR A 210 6.10 -2.94 -1.49
CA THR A 210 5.82 -2.64 -2.90
C THR A 210 6.79 -1.59 -3.44
N PHE A 211 7.07 -0.54 -2.65
CA PHE A 211 8.07 0.48 -3.01
C PHE A 211 9.48 -0.09 -3.06
N ASP A 212 9.89 -0.90 -2.09
CA ASP A 212 11.20 -1.55 -2.09
C ASP A 212 11.39 -2.43 -3.33
N GLY A 213 10.34 -3.14 -3.76
CA GLY A 213 10.33 -3.90 -5.01
C GLY A 213 10.45 -3.01 -6.25
N MET A 214 9.80 -1.85 -6.27
CA MET A 214 9.92 -0.87 -7.34
C MET A 214 11.33 -0.27 -7.40
N PHE A 215 11.89 0.12 -6.26
CA PHE A 215 13.25 0.66 -6.15
C PHE A 215 14.31 -0.35 -6.58
N ALA A 216 14.15 -1.63 -6.21
CA ALA A 216 15.05 -2.69 -6.66
C ALA A 216 15.06 -2.86 -8.18
N ARG A 217 13.88 -2.77 -8.82
CA ARG A 217 13.77 -2.80 -10.29
C ARG A 217 14.41 -1.58 -10.95
N LEU A 218 14.20 -0.39 -10.37
CA LEU A 218 14.76 0.85 -10.86
C LEU A 218 16.30 0.83 -10.78
N GLU A 219 16.85 0.42 -9.62
CA GLU A 219 18.29 0.27 -9.41
C GLU A 219 18.89 -0.72 -10.42
N SER A 220 18.29 -1.91 -10.54
CA SER A 220 18.74 -2.92 -11.52
C SER A 220 18.71 -2.38 -12.95
N SER A 221 17.66 -1.65 -13.33
CA SER A 221 17.55 -1.03 -14.65
C SER A 221 18.61 0.03 -14.88
N PHE A 222 18.88 0.86 -13.88
CA PHE A 222 19.90 1.91 -13.95
C PHE A 222 21.31 1.33 -14.04
N GLN A 223 21.63 0.33 -13.21
CA GLN A 223 22.90 -0.37 -13.26
C GLN A 223 23.12 -1.06 -14.60
N SER A 224 22.09 -1.74 -15.14
CA SER A 224 22.16 -2.35 -16.46
C SER A 224 22.42 -1.31 -17.57
N LYS A 225 21.77 -0.13 -17.49
CA LYS A 225 21.99 0.97 -18.44
C LYS A 225 23.38 1.55 -18.33
N LYS A 226 23.90 1.75 -17.10
CA LYS A 226 25.24 2.25 -16.84
C LYS A 226 26.30 1.28 -17.39
N GLN A 227 26.15 -0.02 -17.10
CA GLN A 227 27.03 -1.07 -17.59
C GLN A 227 27.01 -1.12 -19.11
N PHE A 228 25.82 -1.10 -19.74
CA PHE A 228 25.68 -1.07 -21.20
C PHE A 228 26.43 0.10 -21.83
N THR A 229 26.34 1.30 -21.27
CA THR A 229 27.03 2.48 -21.78
C THR A 229 28.57 2.36 -21.66
N ALA A 230 29.03 1.82 -20.54
CA ALA A 230 30.45 1.58 -20.29
C ALA A 230 31.01 0.55 -21.28
N ASP A 231 30.34 -0.60 -21.43
CA ASP A 231 30.77 -1.68 -22.32
C ASP A 231 30.73 -1.25 -23.77
N ALA A 232 29.66 -0.55 -24.22
CA ALA A 232 29.61 -0.01 -25.58
C ALA A 232 30.77 0.97 -25.86
N SER A 233 31.11 1.82 -24.87
CA SER A 233 32.22 2.75 -25.00
C SER A 233 33.57 2.04 -25.11
N HIS A 234 33.76 0.94 -24.38
CA HIS A 234 34.96 0.12 -24.44
C HIS A 234 35.07 -0.62 -25.78
N GLU A 235 33.98 -1.23 -26.24
CA GLU A 235 33.96 -1.98 -27.52
C GLU A 235 34.13 -1.07 -28.77
N LEU A 236 33.68 0.19 -28.68
CA LEU A 236 33.94 1.18 -29.75
C LEU A 236 35.35 1.76 -29.71
N ARG A 237 35.98 1.89 -28.55
CA ARG A 237 37.32 2.47 -28.41
C ARG A 237 38.38 1.60 -29.02
N THR A 238 38.26 0.28 -28.88
CA THR A 238 39.26 -0.69 -29.38
C THR A 238 39.47 -0.60 -30.93
N PRO A 239 38.42 -0.71 -31.77
CA PRO A 239 38.60 -0.60 -33.22
C PRO A 239 39.09 0.79 -33.64
N VAL A 240 38.69 1.87 -32.97
CA VAL A 240 39.19 3.22 -33.22
C VAL A 240 40.70 3.28 -32.98
N ALA A 241 41.17 2.71 -31.86
CA ALA A 241 42.59 2.67 -31.55
C ALA A 241 43.41 1.87 -32.62
N VAL A 242 42.85 0.75 -33.10
CA VAL A 242 43.49 -0.03 -34.19
C VAL A 242 43.54 0.76 -35.51
N ILE A 243 42.44 1.43 -35.89
CA ILE A 243 42.41 2.28 -37.08
C ILE A 243 43.47 3.37 -36.98
N LEU A 244 43.58 4.07 -35.84
CA LEU A 244 44.56 5.12 -35.64
C LEU A 244 46.02 4.58 -35.72
N ALA A 245 46.26 3.42 -35.11
CA ALA A 245 47.56 2.75 -35.15
C ALA A 245 47.95 2.34 -36.57
N GLU A 246 46.98 1.79 -37.33
CA GLU A 246 47.21 1.42 -38.74
C GLU A 246 47.46 2.63 -39.67
N CYS A 247 46.72 3.71 -39.42
CA CYS A 247 46.97 4.98 -40.10
C CYS A 247 48.39 5.51 -39.82
N GLU A 248 48.87 5.40 -38.58
CA GLU A 248 50.21 5.83 -38.19
C GLU A 248 51.29 4.89 -38.79
N ARG A 249 51.03 3.57 -38.79
CA ARG A 249 51.86 2.56 -39.44
C ARG A 249 52.02 2.83 -40.93
N ALA A 250 50.90 3.06 -41.63
CA ALA A 250 50.89 3.38 -43.04
C ALA A 250 51.69 4.64 -43.34
N LYS A 251 51.55 5.71 -42.53
CA LYS A 251 52.30 6.96 -42.71
C LYS A 251 53.81 6.85 -42.49
N ARG A 252 54.23 6.02 -41.53
CA ARG A 252 55.65 5.97 -41.10
C ARG A 252 56.42 4.82 -41.66
N LYS A 253 55.80 3.67 -41.97
CA LYS A 253 56.50 2.42 -42.27
C LYS A 253 56.13 1.79 -43.60
N ALA A 254 54.99 2.15 -44.22
CA ALA A 254 54.66 1.57 -45.54
C ALA A 254 55.59 2.10 -46.62
N GLN A 255 56.29 1.22 -47.26
CA GLN A 255 57.21 1.54 -48.33
C GLN A 255 56.73 1.02 -49.69
N THR A 256 55.90 0.01 -49.70
CA THR A 256 55.37 -0.61 -50.93
C THR A 256 53.85 -0.35 -51.02
N ARG A 257 53.31 -0.54 -52.23
CA ARG A 257 51.86 -0.47 -52.48
C ARG A 257 51.10 -1.54 -51.67
N GLU A 258 51.72 -2.71 -51.58
CA GLU A 258 51.15 -3.84 -50.77
C GLU A 258 51.07 -3.51 -49.35
N ASP A 259 52.01 -2.83 -48.68
CA ASP A 259 51.95 -2.37 -47.31
C ASP A 259 50.80 -1.41 -47.08
N PHE A 260 50.57 -0.47 -48.03
CA PHE A 260 49.45 0.46 -47.92
C PHE A 260 48.08 -0.25 -48.03
N LEU A 261 47.97 -1.19 -49.01
CA LEU A 261 46.74 -1.96 -49.17
C LEU A 261 46.43 -2.80 -47.93
N ALA A 262 47.42 -3.49 -47.38
CA ALA A 262 47.23 -4.25 -46.13
C ALA A 262 46.75 -3.37 -44.95
N SER A 263 47.25 -2.13 -44.86
CA SER A 263 46.75 -1.20 -43.81
C SER A 263 45.31 -0.74 -44.10
N ILE A 264 44.96 -0.50 -45.38
CA ILE A 264 43.62 -0.13 -45.78
C ILE A 264 42.63 -1.27 -45.47
N ASP A 265 42.99 -2.52 -45.77
CA ASP A 265 42.17 -3.70 -45.49
C ASP A 265 41.84 -3.83 -43.98
N VAL A 266 42.87 -3.61 -43.12
CA VAL A 266 42.65 -3.62 -41.67
C VAL A 266 41.72 -2.47 -41.22
N ILE A 267 41.91 -1.26 -41.79
CA ILE A 267 41.06 -0.11 -41.48
C ILE A 267 39.62 -0.38 -41.92
N GLU A 268 39.41 -0.92 -43.13
CA GLU A 268 38.10 -1.30 -43.66
C GLU A 268 37.41 -2.36 -42.76
N GLN A 269 38.16 -3.40 -42.39
CA GLN A 269 37.67 -4.44 -41.48
C GLN A 269 37.20 -3.85 -40.14
N GLN A 270 37.98 -2.96 -39.53
CA GLN A 270 37.60 -2.30 -38.27
C GLN A 270 36.40 -1.35 -38.45
N GLY A 271 36.31 -0.66 -39.59
CA GLY A 271 35.16 0.20 -39.94
C GLY A 271 33.87 -0.61 -40.08
N ASN A 272 33.92 -1.74 -40.77
CA ASN A 272 32.79 -2.67 -40.92
C ASN A 272 32.35 -3.24 -39.56
N LYS A 273 33.31 -3.65 -38.71
CA LYS A 273 33.03 -4.11 -37.33
C LYS A 273 32.33 -3.05 -36.48
N MET A 274 32.76 -1.79 -36.58
CA MET A 274 32.10 -0.68 -35.90
C MET A 274 30.67 -0.45 -36.40
N SER A 275 30.46 -0.49 -37.72
CA SER A 275 29.14 -0.32 -38.33
C SER A 275 28.15 -1.39 -37.87
N GLU A 276 28.61 -2.64 -37.83
CA GLU A 276 27.81 -3.76 -37.32
C GLU A 276 27.44 -3.58 -35.83
N LEU A 277 28.44 -3.23 -35.02
CA LEU A 277 28.26 -2.98 -33.60
C LEU A 277 27.23 -1.87 -33.33
N ILE A 278 27.31 -0.74 -34.04
CA ILE A 278 26.38 0.36 -33.98
C ILE A 278 24.97 -0.11 -34.38
N SER A 279 24.83 -0.88 -35.46
CA SER A 279 23.56 -1.43 -35.92
C SER A 279 22.92 -2.34 -34.89
N GLN A 280 23.71 -3.20 -34.24
CA GLN A 280 23.23 -4.09 -33.17
C GLN A 280 22.79 -3.29 -31.92
N LEU A 281 23.55 -2.27 -31.50
CA LEU A 281 23.23 -1.38 -30.40
C LEU A 281 21.92 -0.61 -30.64
N LEU A 282 21.76 -0.04 -31.85
CA LEU A 282 20.53 0.67 -32.21
C LEU A 282 19.33 -0.27 -32.23
N SER A 283 19.50 -1.48 -32.74
CA SER A 283 18.44 -2.50 -32.76
C SER A 283 17.99 -2.90 -31.35
N LEU A 284 18.95 -3.18 -30.45
CA LEU A 284 18.67 -3.47 -29.05
C LEU A 284 17.94 -2.33 -28.38
N THR A 285 18.37 -1.09 -28.59
CA THR A 285 17.76 0.09 -27.96
C THR A 285 16.32 0.31 -28.44
N ARG A 286 16.08 0.18 -29.76
CA ARG A 286 14.73 0.34 -30.35
C ARG A 286 13.75 -0.72 -29.85
N ILE A 287 14.18 -1.98 -29.77
CA ILE A 287 13.38 -3.08 -29.26
C ILE A 287 13.01 -2.83 -27.78
N GLN A 288 13.99 -2.43 -26.95
CA GLN A 288 13.75 -2.22 -25.52
C GLN A 288 12.89 -1.02 -25.18
N GLN A 289 13.03 0.06 -25.93
CA GLN A 289 12.21 1.26 -25.74
C GLN A 289 10.77 1.08 -26.21
N GLY A 290 10.47 0.02 -26.98
CA GLY A 290 9.15 -0.18 -27.57
C GLY A 290 8.76 0.97 -28.53
N THR A 291 9.74 1.79 -28.96
CA THR A 291 9.53 2.96 -29.83
C THR A 291 9.14 2.57 -31.25
N GLU A 292 9.55 1.41 -31.70
CA GLU A 292 9.10 0.82 -32.96
C GLU A 292 8.10 -0.29 -32.71
N ARG A 293 6.97 -0.24 -33.42
CA ARG A 293 6.04 -1.37 -33.48
C ARG A 293 6.59 -2.36 -34.50
N TYR A 294 6.96 -3.54 -34.04
CA TYR A 294 7.34 -4.66 -34.88
C TYR A 294 6.10 -5.54 -35.13
N PRO A 295 5.29 -5.26 -36.17
CA PRO A 295 4.08 -6.03 -36.41
C PRO A 295 4.46 -7.46 -36.75
N LEU A 296 3.86 -8.40 -36.05
CA LEU A 296 3.95 -9.80 -36.40
C LEU A 296 2.94 -10.07 -37.53
N ARG A 297 3.38 -10.78 -38.57
CA ARG A 297 2.55 -11.17 -39.69
C ARG A 297 2.54 -12.67 -39.79
N ARG A 298 1.39 -13.23 -40.12
CA ARG A 298 1.28 -14.66 -40.42
C ARG A 298 1.89 -14.98 -41.76
N ALA A 299 2.88 -15.85 -41.78
CA ALA A 299 3.54 -16.32 -42.95
C ALA A 299 4.05 -17.75 -42.74
N ASP A 300 4.48 -18.40 -43.80
CA ASP A 300 5.13 -19.69 -43.74
C ASP A 300 6.55 -19.54 -43.21
N LEU A 301 6.79 -20.07 -42.03
CA LEU A 301 8.09 -20.01 -41.36
C LEU A 301 9.09 -20.97 -42.00
N SER A 302 8.64 -22.07 -42.59
CA SER A 302 9.48 -23.05 -43.23
C SER A 302 10.22 -22.45 -44.42
N THR A 303 9.48 -21.86 -45.35
CA THR A 303 10.05 -21.16 -46.52
C THR A 303 10.95 -19.99 -46.09
N PHE A 304 10.58 -19.28 -45.01
CA PHE A 304 11.37 -18.17 -44.50
C PHE A 304 12.72 -18.60 -43.92
N VAL A 305 12.76 -19.67 -43.13
CA VAL A 305 14.00 -20.18 -42.51
C VAL A 305 14.91 -20.78 -43.61
N ASP A 306 14.33 -21.50 -44.55
CA ASP A 306 15.06 -22.07 -45.70
C ASP A 306 15.76 -20.96 -46.53
N ALA A 307 15.02 -19.88 -46.85
CA ALA A 307 15.60 -18.72 -47.53
C ALA A 307 16.74 -18.05 -46.73
N CYS A 308 16.63 -17.98 -45.39
CA CYS A 308 17.73 -17.46 -44.55
C CYS A 308 18.96 -18.38 -44.59
N CYS A 309 18.78 -19.70 -44.69
CA CYS A 309 19.88 -20.65 -44.81
C CYS A 309 20.57 -20.53 -46.17
N ASP A 310 19.80 -20.36 -47.24
CA ASP A 310 20.34 -20.16 -48.61
C ASP A 310 21.10 -18.84 -48.75
N GLU A 311 20.63 -17.76 -48.09
CA GLU A 311 21.30 -16.45 -48.10
C GLU A 311 22.58 -16.43 -47.25
N PHE A 312 22.74 -17.38 -46.31
CA PHE A 312 23.88 -17.42 -45.42
C PHE A 312 25.15 -17.82 -46.21
N THR A 313 26.03 -16.85 -46.47
CA THR A 313 27.31 -17.07 -47.07
C THR A 313 28.42 -16.84 -46.05
N PRO A 314 29.10 -17.88 -45.58
CA PRO A 314 30.22 -17.72 -44.66
C PRO A 314 31.36 -16.90 -45.29
N SER A 315 31.97 -16.05 -44.48
CA SER A 315 33.01 -15.11 -44.97
C SER A 315 34.42 -15.70 -45.03
N ASP A 316 34.61 -16.94 -44.61
CA ASP A 316 35.91 -17.61 -44.58
C ASP A 316 35.84 -19.08 -45.01
N GLU A 317 37.00 -19.68 -45.24
CA GLU A 317 37.14 -21.03 -45.79
C GLU A 317 37.19 -22.14 -44.72
N ARG A 318 36.42 -22.00 -43.60
CA ARG A 318 36.43 -23.03 -42.56
C ARG A 318 35.88 -24.39 -42.98
N GLY A 319 35.31 -24.48 -44.18
CA GLY A 319 34.83 -25.72 -44.76
C GLY A 319 33.64 -26.37 -44.03
N CYS A 320 32.94 -25.65 -43.19
CA CYS A 320 31.76 -26.17 -42.51
C CYS A 320 30.63 -26.46 -43.50
N THR A 321 29.94 -27.57 -43.32
CA THR A 321 28.74 -27.93 -44.09
C THR A 321 27.49 -27.48 -43.36
N LEU A 322 26.56 -26.86 -44.08
CA LEU A 322 25.24 -26.48 -43.57
C LEU A 322 24.20 -27.48 -44.10
N GLU A 323 23.53 -28.15 -43.20
CA GLU A 323 22.42 -29.06 -43.50
C GLU A 323 21.12 -28.51 -42.94
N THR A 324 20.00 -28.67 -43.67
CA THR A 324 18.67 -28.23 -43.23
C THR A 324 17.76 -29.43 -43.09
N ASN A 325 16.98 -29.44 -41.99
CA ASN A 325 15.91 -30.39 -41.72
C ASN A 325 14.65 -29.59 -41.30
N ILE A 326 13.97 -29.07 -42.31
CA ILE A 326 12.85 -28.14 -42.11
C ILE A 326 11.55 -28.86 -42.45
N GLU A 327 10.65 -28.98 -41.46
CA GLU A 327 9.27 -29.47 -41.64
C GLU A 327 8.52 -28.44 -42.52
N PRO A 328 7.89 -28.87 -43.64
CA PRO A 328 7.21 -27.95 -44.55
C PRO A 328 5.91 -27.37 -43.93
N ASP A 329 5.46 -26.26 -44.47
CA ASP A 329 4.18 -25.62 -44.21
C ASP A 329 3.91 -25.31 -42.72
N ILE A 330 4.86 -24.70 -42.03
CA ILE A 330 4.71 -24.24 -40.66
C ILE A 330 4.24 -22.77 -40.62
N PRO A 331 2.94 -22.46 -40.45
CA PRO A 331 2.49 -21.08 -40.26
C PRO A 331 2.86 -20.57 -38.90
N ALA A 332 3.42 -19.37 -38.84
CA ALA A 332 3.76 -18.67 -37.60
C ALA A 332 3.47 -17.18 -37.74
N ASP A 333 3.25 -16.53 -36.58
CA ASP A 333 3.16 -15.08 -36.53
C ASP A 333 4.53 -14.50 -36.13
N PHE A 334 5.22 -13.86 -37.09
CA PHE A 334 6.55 -13.33 -36.86
C PHE A 334 6.82 -12.03 -37.63
N ASN A 335 7.88 -11.33 -37.23
CA ASN A 335 8.43 -10.20 -37.96
C ASN A 335 9.67 -10.66 -38.76
N PRO A 336 9.64 -10.63 -40.09
CA PRO A 336 10.73 -11.16 -40.91
C PRO A 336 12.10 -10.47 -40.64
N ASN A 337 12.10 -9.15 -40.48
CA ASN A 337 13.33 -8.39 -40.27
C ASN A 337 14.01 -8.69 -38.91
N LEU A 338 13.22 -8.97 -37.87
CA LEU A 338 13.79 -9.35 -36.59
C LEU A 338 14.19 -10.83 -36.57
N LEU A 339 13.33 -11.69 -37.12
CA LEU A 339 13.58 -13.12 -37.09
C LEU A 339 14.78 -13.52 -37.94
N SER A 340 15.00 -12.89 -39.15
CA SER A 340 16.20 -13.11 -39.93
C SER A 340 17.48 -12.81 -39.15
N ARG A 341 17.49 -11.70 -38.38
CA ARG A 341 18.62 -11.37 -37.50
C ARG A 341 18.88 -12.43 -36.44
N ALA A 342 17.83 -13.04 -35.88
CA ALA A 342 18.00 -14.11 -34.92
C ALA A 342 18.59 -15.37 -35.55
N VAL A 343 18.09 -15.75 -36.74
CA VAL A 343 18.61 -16.88 -37.52
C VAL A 343 20.07 -16.66 -37.87
N PHE A 344 20.41 -15.49 -38.45
CA PHE A 344 21.81 -15.19 -38.83
C PHE A 344 22.74 -15.15 -37.60
N ASN A 345 22.30 -14.62 -36.45
CA ASN A 345 23.10 -14.68 -35.22
C ASN A 345 23.38 -16.12 -34.76
N TYR A 346 22.41 -17.02 -34.89
CA TYR A 346 22.64 -18.43 -34.57
C TYR A 346 23.56 -19.10 -35.57
N LEU A 347 23.37 -18.85 -36.85
CA LEU A 347 24.23 -19.39 -37.90
C LEU A 347 25.68 -18.88 -37.79
N GLN A 348 25.87 -17.57 -37.56
CA GLN A 348 27.19 -17.00 -37.35
C GLN A 348 27.89 -17.58 -36.11
N ASN A 349 27.14 -17.80 -35.00
CA ASN A 349 27.71 -18.44 -33.84
C ASN A 349 28.09 -19.90 -34.11
N ALA A 350 27.22 -20.68 -34.74
CA ALA A 350 27.50 -22.06 -35.13
C ALA A 350 28.74 -22.16 -36.05
N TYR A 351 28.84 -21.26 -37.00
CA TYR A 351 30.00 -21.21 -37.91
C TYR A 351 31.29 -20.80 -37.21
N LYS A 352 31.21 -19.81 -36.33
CA LYS A 352 32.36 -19.28 -35.58
C LYS A 352 32.92 -20.26 -34.55
N TYR A 353 32.03 -20.93 -33.79
CA TYR A 353 32.40 -21.79 -32.68
C TYR A 353 32.30 -23.28 -33.00
N GLY A 354 31.82 -23.64 -34.19
CA GLY A 354 31.87 -24.99 -34.74
C GLY A 354 33.30 -25.45 -35.03
N ARG A 355 33.48 -26.72 -35.30
CA ARG A 355 34.77 -27.29 -35.71
C ARG A 355 35.11 -26.87 -37.12
N GLU A 356 36.40 -26.80 -37.45
CA GLU A 356 36.86 -26.72 -38.83
C GLU A 356 36.41 -27.98 -39.59
N ASN A 357 35.86 -27.80 -40.78
CA ASN A 357 35.21 -28.85 -41.60
C ASN A 357 34.06 -29.55 -40.83
N GLY A 358 33.44 -28.85 -39.88
CA GLY A 358 32.35 -29.37 -39.06
C GLY A 358 30.98 -29.30 -39.72
N HIS A 359 29.94 -29.66 -38.95
CA HIS A 359 28.58 -29.72 -39.44
C HIS A 359 27.68 -28.78 -38.65
N ILE A 360 26.89 -27.97 -39.36
CA ILE A 360 25.84 -27.12 -38.82
C ILE A 360 24.51 -27.68 -39.30
N LEU A 361 23.64 -28.06 -38.39
CA LEU A 361 22.28 -28.56 -38.67
C LEU A 361 21.25 -27.52 -38.24
N VAL A 362 20.47 -27.02 -39.19
CA VAL A 362 19.29 -26.19 -38.92
C VAL A 362 18.05 -27.06 -38.99
N SER A 363 17.29 -27.10 -37.92
CA SER A 363 16.05 -27.86 -37.86
C SER A 363 14.86 -26.94 -37.49
N LEU A 364 13.75 -27.15 -38.18
CA LEU A 364 12.49 -26.50 -37.87
C LEU A 364 11.37 -27.54 -37.82
N PHE A 365 10.72 -27.66 -36.68
CA PHE A 365 9.69 -28.68 -36.49
C PHE A 365 8.67 -28.22 -35.46
N ARG A 366 7.47 -28.89 -35.45
CA ARG A 366 6.44 -28.68 -34.45
C ARG A 366 6.55 -29.72 -33.33
N GLU A 367 6.40 -29.27 -32.13
CA GLU A 367 6.31 -30.12 -30.94
C GLU A 367 5.12 -29.66 -30.09
N GLU A 368 4.06 -30.46 -30.05
CA GLU A 368 2.80 -30.14 -29.39
C GLU A 368 2.24 -28.75 -29.79
N ASN A 369 2.33 -27.78 -28.92
CA ASN A 369 1.81 -26.41 -29.10
C ASN A 369 2.94 -25.36 -29.29
N LYS A 370 4.12 -25.81 -29.77
CA LYS A 370 5.30 -25.00 -29.97
C LYS A 370 5.90 -25.27 -31.34
N ILE A 371 6.61 -24.29 -31.87
CA ILE A 371 7.44 -24.40 -33.05
C ILE A 371 8.88 -24.20 -32.57
N ILE A 372 9.76 -25.14 -32.92
CA ILE A 372 11.15 -25.11 -32.48
C ILE A 372 12.03 -24.88 -33.73
N LEU A 373 12.70 -23.77 -33.72
CA LEU A 373 13.83 -23.51 -34.60
C LEU A 373 15.11 -23.82 -33.83
N SER A 374 15.90 -24.75 -34.32
CA SER A 374 17.15 -25.23 -33.74
C SER A 374 18.29 -25.05 -34.71
N VAL A 375 19.40 -24.50 -34.23
CA VAL A 375 20.67 -24.43 -34.95
C VAL A 375 21.73 -25.13 -34.10
N LYS A 376 22.18 -26.29 -34.57
CA LYS A 376 23.10 -27.14 -33.87
C LYS A 376 24.48 -27.14 -34.56
N ASP A 377 25.55 -26.97 -33.79
CA ASP A 377 26.93 -27.09 -34.18
C ASP A 377 27.59 -28.30 -33.47
N ASP A 378 28.72 -28.73 -33.97
CA ASP A 378 29.59 -29.79 -33.44
C ASP A 378 30.86 -29.24 -32.76
N GLY A 379 30.82 -27.99 -32.31
CA GLY A 379 31.95 -27.22 -31.79
C GLY A 379 32.38 -27.62 -30.37
N GLU A 380 33.05 -26.67 -29.69
CA GLU A 380 33.62 -26.87 -28.36
C GLU A 380 32.58 -27.08 -27.27
N GLY A 381 31.35 -26.64 -27.52
CA GLY A 381 30.29 -26.65 -26.51
C GLY A 381 30.48 -25.65 -25.36
N ILE A 382 29.47 -25.56 -24.51
CA ILE A 382 29.36 -24.52 -23.48
C ILE A 382 29.14 -25.18 -22.10
N PRO A 383 30.06 -24.97 -21.13
CA PRO A 383 29.88 -25.43 -19.75
C PRO A 383 28.59 -24.90 -19.11
N LYS A 384 27.95 -25.70 -18.24
CA LYS A 384 26.66 -25.35 -17.59
C LYS A 384 26.69 -24.02 -16.88
N GLU A 385 27.80 -23.67 -16.23
CA GLU A 385 27.95 -22.42 -15.49
C GLU A 385 27.95 -21.17 -16.38
N LEU A 386 28.20 -21.36 -17.68
CA LEU A 386 28.26 -20.28 -18.65
C LEU A 386 26.98 -20.15 -19.49
N GLN A 387 26.11 -21.17 -19.55
CA GLN A 387 24.92 -21.19 -20.40
C GLN A 387 23.91 -20.06 -20.10
N GLU A 388 23.85 -19.59 -18.85
CA GLU A 388 23.05 -18.41 -18.51
C GLU A 388 23.78 -17.09 -18.83
N LYS A 389 25.12 -17.09 -18.78
CA LYS A 389 25.93 -15.90 -19.00
C LYS A 389 26.05 -15.51 -20.48
N ILE A 390 26.03 -16.48 -21.40
CA ILE A 390 26.12 -16.22 -22.85
C ILE A 390 25.02 -15.30 -23.38
N TRP A 391 23.88 -15.17 -22.66
CA TRP A 391 22.79 -14.30 -23.03
C TRP A 391 22.95 -12.86 -22.51
N GLN A 392 24.02 -12.60 -21.74
CA GLN A 392 24.33 -11.25 -21.26
C GLN A 392 24.97 -10.43 -22.37
N ARG A 393 24.74 -9.13 -22.36
CA ARG A 393 25.34 -8.21 -23.36
C ARG A 393 26.85 -8.14 -23.17
N PHE A 394 27.59 -8.05 -24.29
CA PHE A 394 29.04 -7.97 -24.31
C PHE A 394 29.75 -9.15 -23.64
N TRP A 395 29.05 -10.23 -23.37
CA TRP A 395 29.66 -11.41 -22.81
C TRP A 395 30.39 -12.20 -23.89
N GLN A 396 31.63 -12.50 -23.64
CA GLN A 396 32.48 -13.33 -24.48
C GLN A 396 33.33 -14.23 -23.61
N ARG A 397 33.68 -15.42 -24.12
CA ARG A 397 34.67 -16.27 -23.48
C ARG A 397 36.06 -15.67 -23.72
N ASP A 398 36.96 -15.69 -22.74
CA ASP A 398 38.29 -15.04 -22.80
C ASP A 398 39.14 -15.44 -24.04
N SER A 399 38.99 -16.68 -24.51
CA SER A 399 39.68 -17.19 -25.69
C SER A 399 39.19 -16.60 -27.02
N SER A 400 37.97 -16.06 -27.08
CA SER A 400 37.34 -15.56 -28.32
C SER A 400 37.42 -14.05 -28.50
N ARG A 401 38.02 -13.33 -27.57
CA ARG A 401 38.18 -11.85 -27.66
C ARG A 401 39.02 -11.41 -28.85
N SER A 402 39.94 -12.25 -29.34
CA SER A 402 40.80 -11.98 -30.49
C SER A 402 40.09 -12.23 -31.83
N GLU A 403 39.05 -13.04 -31.90
CA GLU A 403 38.45 -13.52 -33.16
C GLU A 403 37.18 -12.78 -33.60
N GLY A 404 36.85 -11.65 -32.98
CA GLY A 404 35.85 -10.75 -33.53
C GLY A 404 34.40 -11.10 -33.24
N GLY A 405 33.74 -10.18 -32.58
CA GLY A 405 32.32 -10.17 -32.26
C GLY A 405 32.10 -9.36 -30.97
N ALA A 406 31.10 -8.51 -30.93
CA ALA A 406 30.87 -7.63 -29.77
C ALA A 406 30.15 -8.29 -28.60
N GLY A 407 29.85 -9.58 -28.67
CA GLY A 407 29.06 -10.27 -27.61
C GLY A 407 27.61 -9.79 -27.49
N LEU A 408 27.07 -9.18 -28.55
CA LEU A 408 25.67 -8.65 -28.55
C LEU A 408 24.70 -9.59 -29.25
N GLY A 409 25.15 -10.53 -30.09
CA GLY A 409 24.30 -11.36 -30.95
C GLY A 409 23.27 -12.17 -30.16
N LEU A 410 23.68 -12.96 -29.17
CA LEU A 410 22.77 -13.78 -28.38
C LEU A 410 21.84 -12.95 -27.48
N SER A 411 22.32 -11.81 -26.96
CA SER A 411 21.49 -10.87 -26.23
C SER A 411 20.41 -10.24 -27.12
N LEU A 412 20.73 -9.95 -28.39
CA LEU A 412 19.76 -9.50 -29.39
C LEU A 412 18.72 -10.59 -29.70
N VAL A 413 19.14 -11.84 -29.85
CA VAL A 413 18.22 -12.97 -30.06
C VAL A 413 17.22 -13.09 -28.87
N ARG A 414 17.68 -12.91 -27.65
CA ARG A 414 16.81 -12.92 -26.46
C ARG A 414 15.76 -11.82 -26.49
N GLU A 415 16.11 -10.61 -26.91
CA GLU A 415 15.15 -9.50 -27.07
C GLU A 415 14.19 -9.76 -28.24
N ILE A 416 14.67 -10.28 -29.35
CA ILE A 416 13.84 -10.69 -30.50
C ILE A 416 12.86 -11.77 -30.08
N ALA A 417 13.28 -12.77 -29.31
CA ALA A 417 12.42 -13.81 -28.75
C ALA A 417 11.29 -13.20 -27.92
N SER A 418 11.60 -12.20 -27.09
CA SER A 418 10.59 -11.51 -26.28
C SER A 418 9.52 -10.83 -27.14
N VAL A 419 9.88 -10.18 -28.24
CA VAL A 419 8.93 -9.55 -29.19
C VAL A 419 7.99 -10.60 -29.79
N HIS A 420 8.51 -11.79 -30.09
CA HIS A 420 7.75 -12.90 -30.68
C HIS A 420 7.02 -13.77 -29.63
N LYS A 421 7.05 -13.41 -28.35
CA LYS A 421 6.57 -14.25 -27.23
C LYS A 421 7.19 -15.66 -27.23
N ALA A 422 8.41 -15.73 -27.80
CA ALA A 422 9.21 -16.93 -27.90
C ALA A 422 10.21 -17.02 -26.75
N ARG A 423 10.89 -18.17 -26.65
CA ARG A 423 11.96 -18.40 -25.68
C ARG A 423 13.23 -18.85 -26.39
N ALA A 424 14.32 -18.15 -26.15
CA ALA A 424 15.66 -18.55 -26.59
C ALA A 424 16.29 -19.44 -25.51
N THR A 425 16.84 -20.59 -25.93
CA THR A 425 17.49 -21.57 -25.04
C THR A 425 18.69 -22.17 -25.70
N VAL A 426 19.57 -22.82 -24.94
CA VAL A 426 20.70 -23.58 -25.44
C VAL A 426 20.78 -24.94 -24.75
N ILE A 427 21.09 -25.97 -25.48
CA ILE A 427 21.45 -27.29 -24.98
C ILE A 427 22.87 -27.54 -25.45
N SER A 428 23.82 -27.69 -24.53
CA SER A 428 25.22 -27.83 -24.87
C SER A 428 26.00 -28.62 -23.82
N GLU A 429 26.96 -29.37 -24.29
CA GLU A 429 27.92 -30.07 -23.42
C GLU A 429 29.34 -29.80 -23.95
N PRO A 430 30.32 -29.61 -23.06
CA PRO A 430 31.72 -29.41 -23.51
C PRO A 430 32.20 -30.56 -24.39
N GLY A 431 32.72 -30.20 -25.56
CA GLY A 431 33.25 -31.13 -26.58
C GLY A 431 32.19 -31.78 -27.49
N GLN A 432 30.88 -31.53 -27.25
CA GLN A 432 29.80 -32.09 -28.07
C GLN A 432 29.03 -31.07 -28.90
N GLY A 433 29.47 -29.81 -28.89
CA GLY A 433 28.83 -28.73 -29.60
C GLY A 433 27.67 -28.08 -28.84
N SER A 434 26.89 -27.26 -29.52
CA SER A 434 25.77 -26.52 -28.96
C SER A 434 24.57 -26.58 -29.88
N ASP A 435 23.38 -26.62 -29.29
CA ASP A 435 22.08 -26.55 -29.94
C ASP A 435 21.32 -25.32 -29.42
N PHE A 436 21.34 -24.24 -30.20
CA PHE A 436 20.62 -23.02 -29.92
C PHE A 436 19.21 -23.11 -30.45
N ARG A 437 18.22 -22.94 -29.56
CA ARG A 437 16.82 -23.08 -29.91
C ARG A 437 16.05 -21.80 -29.71
N LEU A 438 15.19 -21.47 -30.66
CA LEU A 438 14.15 -20.46 -30.53
C LEU A 438 12.81 -21.17 -30.55
N ILE A 439 12.12 -21.11 -29.42
CA ILE A 439 10.84 -21.80 -29.17
C ILE A 439 9.72 -20.80 -29.32
N LEU A 440 9.02 -20.83 -30.46
CA LEU A 440 7.87 -19.94 -30.75
C LEU A 440 6.56 -20.61 -30.34
N PRO A 441 5.53 -19.83 -29.98
CA PRO A 441 4.20 -20.35 -29.77
C PRO A 441 3.59 -20.80 -31.10
N ALA A 442 3.02 -22.02 -31.14
CA ALA A 442 2.27 -22.45 -32.31
C ALA A 442 0.98 -21.61 -32.43
N VAL A 443 0.63 -21.28 -33.65
CA VAL A 443 -0.63 -20.58 -33.93
C VAL A 443 -1.79 -21.57 -33.78
N LYS A 444 -2.77 -21.24 -32.96
CA LYS A 444 -4.00 -22.05 -32.85
C LYS A 444 -4.77 -21.97 -34.16
N ASP A 445 -4.95 -23.09 -34.82
CA ASP A 445 -5.80 -23.24 -36.00
C ASP A 445 -7.27 -22.98 -35.60
N ASN A 446 -7.71 -21.74 -35.78
CA ASN A 446 -9.10 -21.36 -35.55
C ASN A 446 -10.01 -21.62 -36.75
N GLU A 447 -9.51 -22.25 -37.82
CA GLU A 447 -10.29 -22.44 -39.06
C GLU A 447 -11.13 -23.73 -39.12
N LYS A 448 -10.89 -24.72 -38.24
CA LYS A 448 -11.71 -25.94 -38.23
C LYS A 448 -13.11 -25.81 -37.62
N LYS A 449 -13.51 -24.61 -37.15
CA LYS A 449 -14.85 -24.39 -36.55
C LYS A 449 -15.83 -23.64 -37.45
N LYS A 450 -15.47 -23.30 -38.70
CA LYS A 450 -16.38 -22.58 -39.61
C LYS A 450 -17.02 -23.44 -40.73
N GLU A 451 -16.55 -24.68 -40.90
CA GLU A 451 -17.15 -25.59 -41.91
C GLU A 451 -18.14 -26.64 -41.30
N GLU A 452 -18.33 -26.63 -39.96
CA GLU A 452 -19.36 -27.47 -39.31
C GLU A 452 -20.53 -26.67 -38.72
N LYS A 453 -20.89 -25.51 -39.31
CA LYS A 453 -22.15 -24.84 -38.99
C LYS A 453 -22.94 -24.49 -40.25
#